data_df873455dcb874c2df93326d265c8873
#
_entry.id   df873455dcb874c2df93326d265c8873
#
_cell.length_a   1.000
_cell.length_b   1.000
_cell.length_c   1.000
_cell.angle_alpha   90.00
_cell.angle_beta   90.00
_cell.angle_gamma   90.00
#
_symmetry.space_group_name_H-M   'P 1'
#
loop_
_entity.id
_entity.type
_entity.pdbx_description
1 polymer ?
#
loop_
_entity_poly.entity_id
_entity_poly.type
_entity_poly.pdbx_seq_one_letter_code
_entity_poly.pdbx_strand_id
1 'polypeptide(L)'
;MEYIDRLIGKYKNVRSVRRLSESFLNEYAFVGVGSHSVDNLYPVLDYLGVPLKYVCCRSKEKAALIERKYSGVTATTDLEDILSDEAVKGVIVSASPSAHFDIAAKVLMSGKALFVEKPPCRTSEELGILVGLAERSGVTAMAGMQKRHSPLTKVLKKALDRDHPDTYNLKYLTGGYPEGDPLTDLFIHPLDYVTYLFGEAKVIGYDLVGTSNGGVTMMLILKHKDVSGVLELSTSSSWNVAQESLTVRSSKGDYKMRQMESLTFIPLPGSLIGIPLEKVFPRPQSSVRLFARNAFVPALVNNQVYTQGYYSEIKTFVDAVEGHKVRLVSDLSSLANTYSLMDACRLVRA
;
A
#
# COMPACT_ATOMS: atom_id res chain seq x y z
N MET A 1 16.75 4.81 -42.13
CA MET A 1 16.16 3.60 -41.53
C MET A 1 17.20 2.83 -40.70
N GLU A 2 18.33 2.44 -41.23
CA GLU A 2 19.39 1.68 -40.51
C GLU A 2 19.85 2.27 -39.16
N TYR A 3 19.99 3.60 -39.05
CA TYR A 3 20.39 4.26 -37.81
C TYR A 3 19.32 4.13 -36.71
N ILE A 4 18.05 4.28 -37.05
CA ILE A 4 16.91 4.11 -36.14
C ILE A 4 16.79 2.66 -35.68
N ASP A 5 16.93 1.70 -36.60
CA ASP A 5 16.89 0.27 -36.30
C ASP A 5 18.03 -0.13 -35.35
N ARG A 6 19.21 0.45 -35.54
CA ARG A 6 20.37 0.28 -34.64
C ARG A 6 20.13 0.86 -33.26
N LEU A 7 19.47 2.00 -33.13
CA LEU A 7 19.09 2.60 -31.84
C LEU A 7 18.02 1.75 -31.16
N ILE A 8 17.02 1.29 -31.88
CA ILE A 8 15.99 0.39 -31.36
C ILE A 8 16.62 -0.93 -30.89
N GLY A 9 17.54 -1.51 -31.66
CA GLY A 9 18.27 -2.70 -31.30
C GLY A 9 19.10 -2.52 -30.01
N LYS A 10 19.83 -1.40 -29.89
CA LYS A 10 20.55 -1.05 -28.66
C LYS A 10 19.61 -0.89 -27.46
N TYR A 11 18.48 -0.19 -27.63
CA TYR A 11 17.50 -0.01 -26.58
C TYR A 11 16.91 -1.34 -26.10
N LYS A 12 16.52 -2.21 -27.02
CA LYS A 12 15.99 -3.55 -26.72
C LYS A 12 17.02 -4.39 -25.95
N ASN A 13 18.28 -4.34 -26.38
CA ASN A 13 19.36 -5.10 -25.73
C ASN A 13 19.66 -4.56 -24.34
N VAL A 14 19.80 -3.24 -24.16
CA VAL A 14 19.98 -2.61 -22.84
C VAL A 14 18.84 -2.96 -21.91
N ARG A 15 17.59 -2.97 -22.39
CA ARG A 15 16.42 -3.32 -21.57
C ARG A 15 16.41 -4.78 -21.13
N SER A 16 16.79 -5.72 -21.99
CA SER A 16 16.86 -7.14 -21.65
C SER A 16 18.04 -7.44 -20.72
N VAL A 17 19.22 -6.90 -21.04
CA VAL A 17 20.42 -7.05 -20.20
C VAL A 17 20.19 -6.46 -18.81
N ARG A 18 19.60 -5.28 -18.70
CA ARG A 18 19.29 -4.65 -17.42
C ARG A 18 18.42 -5.53 -16.52
N ARG A 19 17.40 -6.18 -17.08
CA ARG A 19 16.55 -7.10 -16.30
C ARG A 19 17.27 -8.38 -15.87
N LEU A 20 18.21 -8.85 -16.66
CA LEU A 20 19.01 -10.06 -16.36
C LEU A 20 20.22 -9.77 -15.48
N SER A 21 20.66 -8.52 -15.42
CA SER A 21 21.83 -8.09 -14.63
C SER A 21 21.43 -7.48 -13.26
N GLU A 22 20.16 -7.32 -12.97
CA GLU A 22 19.71 -6.97 -11.62
C GLU A 22 20.09 -8.14 -10.69
N SER A 23 21.13 -7.97 -9.89
CA SER A 23 21.57 -8.92 -8.86
C SER A 23 21.49 -8.23 -7.50
N PHE A 24 21.06 -8.97 -6.51
CA PHE A 24 21.03 -8.52 -5.13
C PHE A 24 22.29 -9.02 -4.41
N LEU A 25 22.86 -8.17 -3.56
CA LEU A 25 24.08 -8.47 -2.80
C LEU A 25 23.78 -9.10 -1.44
N ASN A 26 22.57 -8.88 -0.95
CA ASN A 26 22.14 -9.29 0.38
C ASN A 26 21.18 -10.48 0.32
N GLU A 27 21.17 -11.27 1.38
CA GLU A 27 20.18 -12.34 1.57
C GLU A 27 19.01 -11.85 2.42
N TYR A 28 17.84 -12.42 2.14
CA TYR A 28 16.59 -12.04 2.78
C TYR A 28 15.93 -13.25 3.45
N ALA A 29 15.05 -12.95 4.40
CA ALA A 29 14.19 -13.95 5.01
C ALA A 29 12.72 -13.51 4.97
N PHE A 30 11.84 -14.49 4.97
CA PHE A 30 10.40 -14.26 5.00
C PHE A 30 9.77 -14.97 6.22
N VAL A 31 8.93 -14.24 6.97
CA VAL A 31 8.26 -14.78 8.16
C VAL A 31 6.75 -14.76 7.94
N GLY A 32 6.15 -15.93 7.95
CA GLY A 32 4.72 -16.13 7.76
C GLY A 32 4.37 -16.72 6.39
N VAL A 33 3.43 -17.67 6.39
CA VAL A 33 2.93 -18.34 5.18
C VAL A 33 1.42 -18.44 5.26
N GLY A 34 0.76 -17.44 4.72
CA GLY A 34 -0.69 -17.35 4.58
C GLY A 34 -1.09 -17.10 3.12
N SER A 35 -2.40 -17.09 2.82
CA SER A 35 -2.92 -16.80 1.48
C SER A 35 -2.42 -15.45 0.97
N HIS A 36 -2.45 -14.41 1.80
CA HIS A 36 -1.97 -13.08 1.43
C HIS A 36 -0.50 -13.09 0.97
N SER A 37 0.38 -13.79 1.72
CA SER A 37 1.79 -13.93 1.35
C SER A 37 1.96 -14.65 0.02
N VAL A 38 1.27 -15.78 -0.14
CA VAL A 38 1.37 -16.64 -1.33
C VAL A 38 0.81 -15.96 -2.58
N ASP A 39 -0.27 -15.20 -2.44
CA ASP A 39 -0.96 -14.59 -3.58
C ASP A 39 -0.37 -13.24 -3.99
N ASN A 40 0.21 -12.47 -3.06
CA ASN A 40 0.63 -11.10 -3.31
C ASN A 40 2.14 -10.84 -3.14
N LEU A 41 2.79 -11.40 -2.11
CA LEU A 41 4.17 -11.03 -1.78
C LEU A 41 5.20 -11.98 -2.40
N TYR A 42 5.03 -13.29 -2.26
CA TYR A 42 5.93 -14.26 -2.89
C TYR A 42 6.05 -14.10 -4.41
N PRO A 43 4.95 -13.87 -5.17
CA PRO A 43 5.07 -13.63 -6.61
C PRO A 43 5.93 -12.42 -6.97
N VAL A 44 5.93 -11.40 -6.12
CA VAL A 44 6.79 -10.22 -6.31
C VAL A 44 8.25 -10.55 -6.05
N LEU A 45 8.55 -11.26 -4.97
CA LEU A 45 9.91 -11.66 -4.61
C LEU A 45 10.53 -12.57 -5.68
N ASP A 46 9.75 -13.54 -6.14
CA ASP A 46 10.15 -14.44 -7.23
C ASP A 46 10.40 -13.67 -8.53
N TYR A 47 9.47 -12.78 -8.92
CA TYR A 47 9.63 -11.95 -10.12
C TYR A 47 10.83 -11.00 -10.06
N LEU A 48 11.15 -10.48 -8.87
CA LEU A 48 12.32 -9.63 -8.66
C LEU A 48 13.62 -10.45 -8.57
N GLY A 49 13.53 -11.76 -8.33
CA GLY A 49 14.67 -12.62 -8.09
C GLY A 49 15.36 -12.34 -6.75
N VAL A 50 14.57 -11.93 -5.73
CA VAL A 50 15.10 -11.64 -4.38
C VAL A 50 15.62 -12.94 -3.76
N PRO A 51 16.89 -13.01 -3.31
CA PRO A 51 17.48 -14.23 -2.76
C PRO A 51 16.95 -14.49 -1.34
N LEU A 52 15.87 -15.27 -1.25
CA LEU A 52 15.36 -15.75 0.03
C LEU A 52 16.21 -16.90 0.54
N LYS A 53 16.87 -16.70 1.68
CA LYS A 53 17.61 -17.74 2.38
C LYS A 53 16.72 -18.56 3.30
N TYR A 54 15.84 -17.88 4.03
CA TYR A 54 14.92 -18.51 4.99
C TYR A 54 13.48 -18.16 4.72
N VAL A 55 12.61 -19.14 5.01
CA VAL A 55 11.17 -18.92 5.22
C VAL A 55 10.77 -19.51 6.55
N CYS A 56 10.36 -18.66 7.49
CA CYS A 56 9.90 -19.09 8.81
C CYS A 56 8.36 -19.22 8.87
N CYS A 57 7.89 -20.38 9.36
CA CYS A 57 6.45 -20.60 9.59
C CYS A 57 6.23 -21.50 10.80
N ARG A 58 5.03 -21.46 11.38
CA ARG A 58 4.73 -22.21 12.61
C ARG A 58 4.58 -23.74 12.42
N SER A 59 4.31 -24.20 11.20
CA SER A 59 4.00 -25.61 10.91
C SER A 59 5.16 -26.28 10.20
N LYS A 60 5.66 -27.39 10.75
CA LYS A 60 6.68 -28.24 10.12
C LYS A 60 6.23 -28.80 8.77
N GLU A 61 4.93 -29.10 8.64
CA GLU A 61 4.35 -29.59 7.39
C GLU A 61 4.41 -28.50 6.31
N LYS A 62 4.10 -27.24 6.66
CA LYS A 62 4.24 -26.10 5.74
C LYS A 62 5.71 -25.85 5.38
N ALA A 63 6.61 -25.94 6.36
CA ALA A 63 8.04 -25.81 6.12
C ALA A 63 8.52 -26.81 5.06
N ALA A 64 8.18 -28.08 5.19
CA ALA A 64 8.56 -29.11 4.21
C ALA A 64 7.96 -28.85 2.80
N LEU A 65 6.76 -28.24 2.72
CA LEU A 65 6.18 -27.87 1.43
C LEU A 65 6.92 -26.71 0.78
N ILE A 66 7.41 -25.75 1.58
CA ILE A 66 8.17 -24.60 1.11
C ILE A 66 9.51 -25.03 0.51
N GLU A 67 10.27 -25.83 1.25
CA GLU A 67 11.58 -26.34 0.78
C GLU A 67 11.46 -27.12 -0.54
N ARG A 68 10.37 -27.88 -0.68
CA ARG A 68 10.11 -28.63 -1.90
C ARG A 68 9.72 -27.72 -3.06
N LYS A 69 9.03 -26.60 -2.78
CA LYS A 69 8.52 -25.69 -3.82
C LYS A 69 9.57 -24.65 -4.25
N TYR A 70 10.33 -24.12 -3.32
CA TYR A 70 11.30 -23.04 -3.56
C TYR A 70 12.72 -23.56 -3.38
N SER A 71 13.40 -23.81 -4.51
CA SER A 71 14.78 -24.30 -4.50
C SER A 71 15.73 -23.29 -3.85
N GLY A 72 16.59 -23.78 -2.96
CA GLY A 72 17.61 -22.95 -2.28
C GLY A 72 17.09 -22.21 -1.03
N VAL A 73 15.81 -22.37 -0.68
CA VAL A 73 15.24 -21.80 0.54
C VAL A 73 15.32 -22.83 1.67
N THR A 74 15.80 -22.42 2.84
CA THR A 74 15.72 -23.19 4.09
C THR A 74 14.44 -22.81 4.84
N ALA A 75 13.56 -23.77 5.09
CA ALA A 75 12.38 -23.53 5.89
C ALA A 75 12.65 -23.82 7.37
N THR A 76 12.25 -22.90 8.24
CA THR A 76 12.42 -23.05 9.68
C THR A 76 11.11 -22.79 10.43
N THR A 77 11.05 -23.30 11.66
CA THR A 77 9.98 -22.98 12.63
C THR A 77 10.50 -22.09 13.77
N ASP A 78 11.80 -21.80 13.78
CA ASP A 78 12.44 -20.95 14.77
C ASP A 78 12.88 -19.60 14.14
N LEU A 79 12.43 -18.51 14.72
CA LEU A 79 12.81 -17.18 14.27
C LEU A 79 14.29 -16.87 14.54
N GLU A 80 14.88 -17.49 15.57
CA GLU A 80 16.28 -17.26 15.94
C GLU A 80 17.26 -17.72 14.85
N ASP A 81 16.91 -18.72 14.03
CA ASP A 81 17.71 -19.11 12.87
C ASP A 81 17.92 -17.94 11.89
N ILE A 82 16.91 -17.08 11.77
CA ILE A 82 16.95 -15.88 10.93
C ILE A 82 17.71 -14.75 11.64
N LEU A 83 17.38 -14.52 12.92
CA LEU A 83 17.90 -13.37 13.66
C LEU A 83 19.40 -13.46 13.92
N SER A 84 19.92 -14.68 14.14
CA SER A 84 21.33 -14.94 14.38
C SER A 84 22.20 -15.00 13.10
N ASP A 85 21.59 -15.19 11.93
CA ASP A 85 22.36 -15.30 10.68
C ASP A 85 22.74 -13.91 10.13
N GLU A 86 24.05 -13.60 10.20
CA GLU A 86 24.59 -12.31 9.74
C GLU A 86 24.46 -12.07 8.23
N ALA A 87 24.28 -13.11 7.41
CA ALA A 87 24.11 -12.98 5.97
C ALA A 87 22.71 -12.39 5.63
N VAL A 88 21.70 -12.63 6.47
CA VAL A 88 20.36 -12.08 6.30
C VAL A 88 20.36 -10.60 6.67
N LYS A 89 20.11 -9.71 5.71
CA LYS A 89 20.07 -8.26 5.92
C LYS A 89 18.66 -7.69 5.96
N GLY A 90 17.69 -8.33 5.32
CA GLY A 90 16.31 -7.89 5.31
C GLY A 90 15.34 -9.00 5.66
N VAL A 91 14.34 -8.69 6.47
CA VAL A 91 13.27 -9.62 6.88
C VAL A 91 11.91 -9.06 6.49
N ILE A 92 11.13 -9.87 5.78
CA ILE A 92 9.77 -9.56 5.35
C ILE A 92 8.82 -10.34 6.23
N VAL A 93 7.96 -9.64 6.97
CA VAL A 93 7.03 -10.22 7.95
C VAL A 93 5.61 -10.11 7.44
N SER A 94 4.95 -11.25 7.22
CA SER A 94 3.53 -11.35 6.86
C SER A 94 2.91 -12.52 7.62
N ALA A 95 2.88 -12.38 8.94
CA ALA A 95 2.29 -13.32 9.89
C ALA A 95 0.84 -12.93 10.23
N SER A 96 0.28 -13.49 11.31
CA SER A 96 -0.98 -13.00 11.85
C SER A 96 -0.79 -11.59 12.44
N PRO A 97 -1.78 -10.67 12.31
CA PRO A 97 -1.68 -9.31 12.85
C PRO A 97 -1.30 -9.26 14.33
N SER A 98 -1.73 -10.27 15.12
CA SER A 98 -1.40 -10.37 16.54
C SER A 98 0.07 -10.65 16.84
N ALA A 99 0.83 -11.14 15.87
CA ALA A 99 2.24 -11.48 16.03
C ALA A 99 3.18 -10.45 15.39
N HIS A 100 2.64 -9.50 14.63
CA HIS A 100 3.46 -8.53 13.88
C HIS A 100 4.37 -7.72 14.80
N PHE A 101 3.83 -7.14 15.87
CA PHE A 101 4.59 -6.29 16.78
C PHE A 101 5.80 -7.03 17.39
N ASP A 102 5.57 -8.22 17.97
CA ASP A 102 6.63 -8.98 18.64
C ASP A 102 7.73 -9.42 17.66
N ILE A 103 7.34 -9.89 16.47
CA ILE A 103 8.29 -10.30 15.44
C ILE A 103 9.07 -9.08 14.92
N ALA A 104 8.37 -7.98 14.63
CA ALA A 104 8.98 -6.75 14.14
C ALA A 104 10.00 -6.19 15.13
N ALA A 105 9.64 -6.15 16.43
CA ALA A 105 10.55 -5.70 17.48
C ALA A 105 11.83 -6.55 17.56
N LYS A 106 11.70 -7.89 17.51
CA LYS A 106 12.86 -8.81 17.52
C LYS A 106 13.76 -8.59 16.28
N VAL A 107 13.18 -8.46 15.08
CA VAL A 107 13.90 -8.18 13.84
C VAL A 107 14.70 -6.88 13.95
N LEU A 108 14.07 -5.80 14.42
CA LEU A 108 14.75 -4.51 14.59
C LEU A 108 15.86 -4.56 15.65
N MET A 109 15.62 -5.26 16.78
CA MET A 109 16.64 -5.46 17.81
C MET A 109 17.84 -6.27 17.33
N SER A 110 17.67 -7.16 16.37
CA SER A 110 18.79 -7.91 15.75
C SER A 110 19.56 -7.10 14.70
N GLY A 111 19.20 -5.83 14.46
CA GLY A 111 19.87 -4.96 13.51
C GLY A 111 19.58 -5.28 12.04
N LYS A 112 18.49 -5.98 11.76
CA LYS A 112 18.08 -6.32 10.38
C LYS A 112 17.01 -5.36 9.88
N ALA A 113 17.05 -5.04 8.59
CA ALA A 113 16.00 -4.25 7.94
C ALA A 113 14.66 -4.99 7.99
N LEU A 114 13.59 -4.26 8.21
CA LEU A 114 12.25 -4.79 8.41
C LEU A 114 11.27 -4.29 7.34
N PHE A 115 10.58 -5.20 6.70
CA PHE A 115 9.27 -4.97 6.10
C PHE A 115 8.23 -5.75 6.89
N VAL A 116 7.17 -5.10 7.37
CA VAL A 116 6.08 -5.77 8.08
C VAL A 116 4.74 -5.43 7.46
N GLU A 117 3.94 -6.46 7.17
CA GLU A 117 2.58 -6.26 6.67
C GLU A 117 1.71 -5.50 7.67
N LYS A 118 0.67 -4.87 7.12
CA LYS A 118 -0.32 -4.14 7.91
C LYS A 118 -1.24 -5.10 8.71
N PRO A 119 -1.69 -4.66 9.88
CA PRO A 119 -1.15 -3.57 10.68
C PRO A 119 0.20 -3.98 11.29
N PRO A 120 1.23 -3.12 11.28
CA PRO A 120 2.52 -3.45 11.90
C PRO A 120 2.43 -3.68 13.41
N CYS A 121 1.43 -3.08 14.05
CA CYS A 121 1.14 -3.15 15.46
C CYS A 121 -0.32 -2.77 15.73
N ARG A 122 -0.77 -2.81 17.00
CA ARG A 122 -2.17 -2.57 17.37
C ARG A 122 -2.45 -1.15 17.82
N THR A 123 -1.48 -0.49 18.44
CA THR A 123 -1.66 0.83 19.10
C THR A 123 -0.62 1.83 18.65
N SER A 124 -0.89 3.11 18.92
CA SER A 124 0.08 4.19 18.67
C SER A 124 1.32 4.05 19.54
N GLU A 125 1.19 3.53 20.77
CA GLU A 125 2.31 3.29 21.67
C GLU A 125 3.23 2.21 21.11
N GLU A 126 2.67 1.08 20.64
CA GLU A 126 3.43 0.03 19.97
C GLU A 126 4.14 0.55 18.73
N LEU A 127 3.48 1.41 17.93
CA LEU A 127 4.11 2.06 16.79
C LEU A 127 5.31 2.91 17.22
N GLY A 128 5.16 3.70 18.28
CA GLY A 128 6.24 4.51 18.85
C GLY A 128 7.44 3.65 19.29
N ILE A 129 7.20 2.47 19.85
CA ILE A 129 8.25 1.52 20.22
C ILE A 129 8.98 1.02 18.97
N LEU A 130 8.26 0.58 17.92
CA LEU A 130 8.88 0.11 16.69
C LEU A 130 9.69 1.21 15.99
N VAL A 131 9.17 2.43 15.93
CA VAL A 131 9.90 3.59 15.38
C VAL A 131 11.19 3.82 16.16
N GLY A 132 11.13 3.86 17.50
CA GLY A 132 12.32 4.03 18.32
C GLY A 132 13.34 2.87 18.21
N LEU A 133 12.89 1.64 17.96
CA LEU A 133 13.77 0.51 17.67
C LEU A 133 14.46 0.68 16.31
N ALA A 134 13.72 1.06 15.27
CA ALA A 134 14.26 1.30 13.93
C ALA A 134 15.30 2.42 13.92
N GLU A 135 15.03 3.53 14.62
CA GLU A 135 15.97 4.65 14.76
C GLU A 135 17.26 4.23 15.49
N ARG A 136 17.16 3.47 16.58
CA ARG A 136 18.34 3.00 17.34
C ARG A 136 19.17 2.01 16.55
N SER A 137 18.56 1.12 15.81
CA SER A 137 19.30 0.14 14.99
C SER A 137 19.82 0.74 13.68
N GLY A 138 19.32 1.90 13.26
CA GLY A 138 19.76 2.58 12.04
C GLY A 138 19.42 1.83 10.74
N VAL A 139 18.44 0.92 10.78
CA VAL A 139 18.05 0.10 9.63
C VAL A 139 16.75 0.59 8.99
N THR A 140 16.56 0.22 7.72
CA THR A 140 15.29 0.47 7.03
C THR A 140 14.15 -0.31 7.69
N ALA A 141 13.06 0.38 8.02
CA ALA A 141 11.85 -0.23 8.57
C ALA A 141 10.60 0.31 7.86
N MET A 142 9.89 -0.55 7.16
CA MET A 142 8.72 -0.21 6.36
C MET A 142 7.51 -1.04 6.77
N ALA A 143 6.33 -0.43 6.66
CA ALA A 143 5.05 -1.13 6.79
C ALA A 143 4.38 -1.35 5.42
N GLY A 144 3.62 -2.42 5.29
CA GLY A 144 2.87 -2.82 4.11
C GLY A 144 1.67 -1.91 3.83
N MET A 145 1.94 -0.69 3.36
CA MET A 145 0.93 0.29 2.93
C MET A 145 0.93 0.41 1.41
N GLN A 146 0.64 -0.69 0.73
CA GLN A 146 0.79 -0.86 -0.71
C GLN A 146 0.12 0.23 -1.54
N LYS A 147 -1.02 0.79 -1.09
CA LYS A 147 -1.73 1.84 -1.84
C LYS A 147 -0.91 3.12 -2.01
N ARG A 148 -0.02 3.43 -1.07
CA ARG A 148 0.92 4.55 -1.19
C ARG A 148 1.90 4.36 -2.36
N HIS A 149 2.19 3.11 -2.72
CA HIS A 149 3.14 2.71 -3.77
C HIS A 149 2.48 2.46 -5.13
N SER A 150 1.15 2.46 -5.19
CA SER A 150 0.40 2.28 -6.43
C SER A 150 0.79 3.32 -7.50
N PRO A 151 0.97 2.92 -8.76
CA PRO A 151 1.23 3.86 -9.84
C PRO A 151 0.12 4.90 -10.00
N LEU A 152 -1.14 4.54 -9.75
CA LEU A 152 -2.25 5.48 -9.74
C LEU A 152 -2.07 6.54 -8.66
N THR A 153 -1.69 6.15 -7.45
CA THR A 153 -1.45 7.07 -6.33
C THR A 153 -0.36 8.09 -6.65
N LYS A 154 0.73 7.66 -7.31
CA LYS A 154 1.80 8.56 -7.75
C LYS A 154 1.28 9.63 -8.72
N VAL A 155 0.42 9.23 -9.67
CA VAL A 155 -0.21 10.15 -10.63
C VAL A 155 -1.16 11.11 -9.92
N LEU A 156 -2.03 10.60 -9.05
CA LEU A 156 -2.98 11.42 -8.29
C LEU A 156 -2.26 12.42 -7.39
N LYS A 157 -1.30 11.97 -6.57
CA LYS A 157 -0.57 12.85 -5.65
C LYS A 157 0.14 13.99 -6.39
N LYS A 158 0.82 13.68 -7.50
CA LYS A 158 1.46 14.70 -8.35
C LYS A 158 0.46 15.72 -8.92
N ALA A 159 -0.76 15.29 -9.21
CA ALA A 159 -1.82 16.20 -9.68
C ALA A 159 -2.34 17.09 -8.53
N LEU A 160 -2.61 16.49 -7.36
CA LEU A 160 -3.11 17.22 -6.19
C LEU A 160 -2.11 18.25 -5.64
N ASP A 161 -0.81 17.97 -5.71
CA ASP A 161 0.25 18.92 -5.32
C ASP A 161 0.20 20.24 -6.13
N ARG A 162 -0.36 20.20 -7.36
CA ARG A 162 -0.49 21.37 -8.25
C ARG A 162 -1.85 22.05 -8.17
N ASP A 163 -2.90 21.27 -7.93
CA ASP A 163 -4.27 21.70 -8.17
C ASP A 163 -5.04 22.02 -6.89
N HIS A 164 -4.39 21.92 -5.73
CA HIS A 164 -4.88 22.29 -4.40
C HIS A 164 -6.30 21.76 -4.12
N PRO A 165 -6.43 20.57 -3.55
CA PRO A 165 -7.73 19.97 -3.25
C PRO A 165 -8.46 20.71 -2.13
N ASP A 166 -9.79 20.82 -2.26
CA ASP A 166 -10.67 21.46 -1.27
C ASP A 166 -11.43 20.40 -0.45
N THR A 167 -12.02 19.41 -1.16
CA THR A 167 -12.82 18.37 -0.52
C THR A 167 -12.61 17.03 -1.18
N TYR A 168 -12.91 15.96 -0.41
CA TYR A 168 -12.95 14.61 -0.98
C TYR A 168 -14.10 13.78 -0.40
N ASN A 169 -14.48 12.73 -1.14
CA ASN A 169 -15.36 11.66 -0.69
C ASN A 169 -14.71 10.32 -1.01
N LEU A 170 -14.54 9.49 0.02
CA LEU A 170 -13.99 8.15 -0.12
C LEU A 170 -15.00 7.12 0.35
N LYS A 171 -15.21 6.07 -0.46
CA LYS A 171 -15.99 4.89 -0.11
C LYS A 171 -15.10 3.66 -0.12
N TYR A 172 -15.21 2.87 0.94
CA TYR A 172 -14.59 1.56 1.06
C TYR A 172 -15.63 0.58 1.63
N LEU A 173 -16.29 -0.14 0.74
CA LEU A 173 -17.43 -0.99 1.04
C LEU A 173 -17.07 -2.44 0.74
N THR A 174 -17.11 -3.29 1.76
CA THR A 174 -16.76 -4.70 1.68
C THR A 174 -17.86 -5.57 2.27
N GLY A 175 -17.75 -6.89 2.13
CA GLY A 175 -18.62 -7.86 2.77
C GLY A 175 -18.31 -8.06 4.26
N GLY A 176 -19.09 -8.93 4.91
CA GLY A 176 -18.90 -9.30 6.31
C GLY A 176 -17.47 -9.77 6.59
N TYR A 177 -16.93 -9.40 7.75
CA TYR A 177 -15.58 -9.72 8.16
C TYR A 177 -15.57 -10.31 9.58
N PRO A 178 -15.84 -11.63 9.72
CA PRO A 178 -15.90 -12.30 11.01
C PRO A 178 -14.53 -12.66 11.60
N GLU A 179 -13.45 -12.60 10.79
CA GLU A 179 -12.14 -13.13 11.17
C GLU A 179 -11.33 -12.20 12.09
N GLY A 180 -11.72 -10.92 12.20
CA GLY A 180 -10.93 -9.95 12.96
C GLY A 180 -11.63 -8.62 13.21
N ASP A 181 -10.86 -7.58 13.53
CA ASP A 181 -11.39 -6.23 13.72
C ASP A 181 -11.35 -5.45 12.39
N PRO A 182 -12.52 -5.09 11.81
CA PRO A 182 -12.57 -4.33 10.58
C PRO A 182 -11.76 -3.03 10.60
N LEU A 183 -11.64 -2.37 11.75
CA LEU A 183 -10.91 -1.10 11.86
C LEU A 183 -9.42 -1.29 11.58
N THR A 184 -8.81 -2.27 12.21
CA THR A 184 -7.37 -2.53 12.08
C THR A 184 -7.02 -3.33 10.83
N ASP A 185 -7.90 -4.23 10.39
CA ASP A 185 -7.59 -5.17 9.33
C ASP A 185 -8.01 -4.67 7.93
N LEU A 186 -9.09 -3.90 7.85
CA LEU A 186 -9.63 -3.39 6.58
C LEU A 186 -9.57 -1.87 6.48
N PHE A 187 -10.10 -1.16 7.49
CA PHE A 187 -10.29 0.29 7.42
C PHE A 187 -8.98 1.07 7.62
N ILE A 188 -7.93 0.42 8.13
CA ILE A 188 -6.58 1.00 8.12
C ILE A 188 -6.17 1.47 6.72
N HIS A 189 -6.53 0.76 5.66
CA HIS A 189 -6.18 1.13 4.28
C HIS A 189 -6.78 2.46 3.83
N PRO A 190 -8.11 2.69 3.89
CA PRO A 190 -8.68 3.98 3.52
C PRO A 190 -8.29 5.11 4.48
N LEU A 191 -8.12 4.84 5.78
CA LEU A 191 -7.64 5.83 6.75
C LEU A 191 -6.20 6.25 6.46
N ASP A 192 -5.33 5.29 6.21
CA ASP A 192 -3.96 5.52 5.77
C ASP A 192 -3.89 6.29 4.45
N TYR A 193 -4.74 5.92 3.51
CA TYR A 193 -4.74 6.54 2.19
C TYR A 193 -5.08 8.03 2.23
N VAL A 194 -6.07 8.43 3.02
CA VAL A 194 -6.43 9.85 3.14
C VAL A 194 -5.39 10.64 3.94
N THR A 195 -4.80 10.06 4.98
CA THR A 195 -3.71 10.73 5.72
C THR A 195 -2.44 10.87 4.86
N TYR A 196 -2.14 9.89 4.02
CA TYR A 196 -1.03 9.96 3.07
C TYR A 196 -1.23 11.04 1.99
N LEU A 197 -2.46 11.17 1.47
CA LEU A 197 -2.78 12.16 0.43
C LEU A 197 -2.89 13.59 0.97
N PHE A 198 -3.52 13.78 2.12
CA PHE A 198 -3.96 15.09 2.61
C PHE A 198 -3.32 15.50 3.95
N GLY A 199 -2.52 14.64 4.55
CA GLY A 199 -1.86 14.88 5.84
C GLY A 199 -2.72 14.50 7.05
N GLU A 200 -2.34 14.99 8.23
CA GLU A 200 -3.04 14.75 9.49
C GLU A 200 -4.53 15.10 9.39
N ALA A 201 -5.37 14.29 10.03
CA ALA A 201 -6.83 14.46 10.02
C ALA A 201 -7.40 14.45 11.44
N LYS A 202 -8.44 15.25 11.66
CA LYS A 202 -9.29 15.22 12.86
C LYS A 202 -10.69 14.77 12.48
N VAL A 203 -11.28 13.89 13.29
CA VAL A 203 -12.71 13.53 13.17
C VAL A 203 -13.52 14.67 13.74
N ILE A 204 -14.34 15.32 12.91
CA ILE A 204 -15.21 16.44 13.31
C ILE A 204 -16.70 16.08 13.29
N GLY A 205 -17.04 14.91 12.79
CA GLY A 205 -18.39 14.34 12.81
C GLY A 205 -18.34 12.87 12.42
N TYR A 206 -19.25 12.09 12.96
CA TYR A 206 -19.35 10.67 12.66
C TYR A 206 -20.76 10.12 12.88
N ASP A 207 -21.03 9.00 12.24
CA ASP A 207 -22.15 8.11 12.56
C ASP A 207 -21.69 6.65 12.43
N LEU A 208 -22.20 5.79 13.32
CA LEU A 208 -21.87 4.37 13.36
C LEU A 208 -23.15 3.55 13.34
N VAL A 209 -23.35 2.82 12.26
CA VAL A 209 -24.55 2.01 12.03
C VAL A 209 -24.20 0.53 12.08
N GLY A 210 -24.73 -0.18 13.06
CA GLY A 210 -24.77 -1.64 13.06
C GLY A 210 -25.87 -2.12 12.12
N THR A 211 -25.60 -3.15 11.33
CA THR A 211 -26.57 -3.66 10.38
C THR A 211 -27.11 -5.03 10.79
N SER A 212 -28.30 -5.38 10.31
CA SER A 212 -28.99 -6.63 10.67
C SER A 212 -28.21 -7.91 10.26
N ASN A 213 -27.27 -7.79 9.33
CA ASN A 213 -26.39 -8.90 8.91
C ASN A 213 -25.09 -8.98 9.73
N GLY A 214 -24.98 -8.27 10.85
CA GLY A 214 -23.80 -8.26 11.71
C GLY A 214 -22.63 -7.41 11.19
N GLY A 215 -22.80 -6.69 10.09
CA GLY A 215 -21.83 -5.75 9.57
C GLY A 215 -21.88 -4.39 10.28
N VAL A 216 -20.90 -3.57 10.02
CA VAL A 216 -20.80 -2.19 10.52
C VAL A 216 -20.57 -1.22 9.37
N THR A 217 -21.23 -0.08 9.42
CA THR A 217 -20.95 1.07 8.54
C THR A 217 -20.52 2.26 9.40
N MET A 218 -19.35 2.78 9.15
CA MET A 218 -18.79 3.97 9.79
C MET A 218 -18.78 5.11 8.77
N MET A 219 -19.47 6.19 9.07
CA MET A 219 -19.45 7.44 8.31
C MET A 219 -18.66 8.47 9.10
N LEU A 220 -17.63 9.04 8.48
CA LEU A 220 -16.73 10.00 9.13
C LEU A 220 -16.67 11.29 8.33
N ILE A 221 -16.68 12.43 9.04
CA ILE A 221 -16.33 13.73 8.49
C ILE A 221 -14.95 14.09 9.05
N LEU A 222 -13.97 14.24 8.15
CA LEU A 222 -12.59 14.51 8.50
C LEU A 222 -12.21 15.94 8.11
N LYS A 223 -11.41 16.57 8.96
CA LYS A 223 -10.76 17.86 8.70
C LYS A 223 -9.25 17.69 8.71
N HIS A 224 -8.63 17.93 7.56
CA HIS A 224 -7.20 18.14 7.42
C HIS A 224 -6.91 19.65 7.49
N LYS A 225 -5.63 20.03 7.38
CA LYS A 225 -5.24 21.44 7.42
C LYS A 225 -6.06 22.30 6.42
N ASP A 226 -6.03 21.92 5.15
CA ASP A 226 -6.65 22.72 4.07
C ASP A 226 -7.78 21.96 3.35
N VAL A 227 -8.00 20.69 3.67
CA VAL A 227 -8.95 19.79 2.98
C VAL A 227 -9.97 19.25 3.98
N SER A 228 -11.21 19.09 3.55
CA SER A 228 -12.22 18.36 4.32
C SER A 228 -12.73 17.16 3.54
N GLY A 229 -13.06 16.07 4.22
CA GLY A 229 -13.50 14.86 3.53
C GLY A 229 -14.57 14.09 4.26
N VAL A 230 -15.25 13.25 3.49
CA VAL A 230 -16.23 12.29 4.00
C VAL A 230 -15.76 10.89 3.66
N LEU A 231 -15.78 9.99 4.64
CA LEU A 231 -15.52 8.58 4.45
C LEU A 231 -16.76 7.76 4.75
N GLU A 232 -17.04 6.78 3.90
CA GLU A 232 -18.03 5.72 4.12
C GLU A 232 -17.27 4.39 4.11
N LEU A 233 -17.13 3.79 5.28
CA LEU A 233 -16.39 2.54 5.51
C LEU A 233 -17.39 1.48 5.97
N SER A 234 -17.56 0.38 5.21
CA SER A 234 -18.61 -0.59 5.51
C SER A 234 -18.16 -2.03 5.29
N THR A 235 -18.60 -2.90 6.20
CA THR A 235 -18.55 -4.36 6.07
C THR A 235 -19.94 -4.97 5.85
N SER A 236 -20.92 -4.14 5.44
CA SER A 236 -22.32 -4.56 5.22
C SER A 236 -22.67 -4.78 3.76
N SER A 237 -21.70 -4.63 2.86
CA SER A 237 -21.85 -4.86 1.42
C SER A 237 -21.54 -6.32 1.04
N SER A 238 -21.47 -6.61 -0.24
CA SER A 238 -21.03 -7.91 -0.75
C SER A 238 -19.57 -7.87 -1.17
N TRP A 239 -18.82 -8.94 -0.92
CA TRP A 239 -17.46 -9.11 -1.45
C TRP A 239 -17.42 -9.12 -2.98
N ASN A 240 -18.47 -9.66 -3.63
CA ASN A 240 -18.55 -9.70 -5.09
C ASN A 240 -18.75 -8.34 -5.74
N VAL A 241 -19.26 -7.38 -4.99
CA VAL A 241 -19.48 -5.99 -5.43
C VAL A 241 -18.78 -4.99 -4.52
N ALA A 242 -17.69 -5.43 -3.88
CA ALA A 242 -16.86 -4.55 -3.07
C ALA A 242 -16.46 -3.30 -3.85
N GLN A 243 -16.52 -2.15 -3.20
CA GLN A 243 -16.24 -0.86 -3.83
C GLN A 243 -15.15 -0.11 -3.11
N GLU A 244 -14.20 0.38 -3.89
CA GLU A 244 -13.27 1.39 -3.44
C GLU A 244 -13.31 2.55 -4.44
N SER A 245 -13.67 3.72 -3.96
CA SER A 245 -13.72 4.91 -4.80
C SER A 245 -13.33 6.15 -4.02
N LEU A 246 -12.62 7.06 -4.70
CA LEU A 246 -12.25 8.36 -4.16
C LEU A 246 -12.59 9.42 -5.21
N THR A 247 -13.36 10.42 -4.80
CA THR A 247 -13.57 11.64 -5.58
C THR A 247 -12.91 12.78 -4.83
N VAL A 248 -11.99 13.49 -5.47
CA VAL A 248 -11.33 14.69 -4.92
C VAL A 248 -11.73 15.88 -5.77
N ARG A 249 -12.22 16.95 -5.13
CA ARG A 249 -12.53 18.22 -5.77
C ARG A 249 -11.40 19.21 -5.53
N SER A 250 -11.07 19.92 -6.58
CA SER A 250 -10.03 20.94 -6.56
C SER A 250 -10.50 22.17 -7.33
N SER A 251 -9.73 23.27 -7.24
CA SER A 251 -9.97 24.48 -8.01
C SER A 251 -9.90 24.28 -9.54
N LYS A 252 -9.38 23.13 -10.01
CA LYS A 252 -9.25 22.82 -11.45
C LYS A 252 -10.28 21.82 -11.94
N GLY A 253 -10.89 21.04 -11.05
CA GLY A 253 -11.85 20.01 -11.41
C GLY A 253 -11.86 18.83 -10.46
N ASP A 254 -12.58 17.79 -10.84
CA ASP A 254 -12.78 16.58 -10.06
C ASP A 254 -11.83 15.46 -10.52
N TYR A 255 -11.14 14.86 -9.57
CA TYR A 255 -10.40 13.60 -9.75
C TYR A 255 -11.25 12.44 -9.24
N LYS A 256 -11.50 11.44 -10.08
CA LYS A 256 -12.30 10.25 -9.71
C LYS A 256 -11.45 8.99 -9.87
N MET A 257 -11.13 8.37 -8.75
CA MET A 257 -10.47 7.06 -8.68
C MET A 257 -11.51 5.97 -8.45
N ARG A 258 -11.32 4.81 -9.09
CA ARG A 258 -12.12 3.59 -8.87
C ARG A 258 -11.19 2.37 -8.77
N GLN A 259 -11.34 1.56 -7.71
CA GLN A 259 -10.68 0.27 -7.47
C GLN A 259 -9.15 0.28 -7.62
N MET A 260 -8.49 1.43 -7.42
CA MET A 260 -7.07 1.62 -7.74
C MET A 260 -6.71 1.28 -9.21
N GLU A 261 -7.69 1.10 -10.08
CA GLU A 261 -7.50 0.67 -11.47
C GLU A 261 -7.70 1.78 -12.50
N SER A 262 -8.43 2.82 -12.14
CA SER A 262 -8.65 3.95 -13.02
C SER A 262 -8.68 5.29 -12.29
N LEU A 263 -8.13 6.32 -12.92
CA LEU A 263 -8.16 7.71 -12.48
C LEU A 263 -8.60 8.60 -13.65
N THR A 264 -9.71 9.29 -13.46
CA THR A 264 -10.27 10.23 -14.43
C THR A 264 -10.28 11.63 -13.84
N PHE A 265 -9.87 12.62 -14.64
CA PHE A 265 -9.99 14.03 -14.32
C PHE A 265 -11.13 14.65 -15.14
N ILE A 266 -12.00 15.39 -14.48
CA ILE A 266 -13.11 16.14 -15.08
C ILE A 266 -12.81 17.61 -14.82
N PRO A 267 -12.34 18.38 -15.82
CA PRO A 267 -12.00 19.77 -15.63
C PRO A 267 -13.25 20.62 -15.34
N LEU A 268 -13.09 21.63 -14.51
CA LEU A 268 -14.11 22.67 -14.36
C LEU A 268 -14.24 23.46 -15.65
N PRO A 269 -15.45 23.79 -16.09
CA PRO A 269 -15.66 24.66 -17.22
C PRO A 269 -15.13 26.08 -16.92
N GLY A 270 -14.64 26.75 -17.93
CA GLY A 270 -14.29 28.15 -17.81
C GLY A 270 -15.54 29.02 -17.49
N SER A 271 -15.32 30.18 -16.94
CA SER A 271 -16.40 31.18 -16.70
C SER A 271 -16.19 32.43 -17.56
N LEU A 272 -17.27 33.03 -17.99
CA LEU A 272 -17.29 34.35 -18.62
C LEU A 272 -18.04 35.29 -17.68
N ILE A 273 -17.35 36.32 -17.18
CA ILE A 273 -17.94 37.30 -16.24
C ILE A 273 -18.59 36.63 -15.01
N GLY A 274 -17.89 35.55 -14.49
CA GLY A 274 -18.39 34.77 -13.33
C GLY A 274 -19.53 33.79 -13.65
N ILE A 275 -20.01 33.73 -14.89
CA ILE A 275 -21.03 32.75 -15.31
C ILE A 275 -20.34 31.54 -15.90
N PRO A 276 -20.58 30.32 -15.38
CA PRO A 276 -20.03 29.11 -15.97
C PRO A 276 -20.44 28.96 -17.44
N LEU A 277 -19.46 28.67 -18.31
CA LEU A 277 -19.72 28.55 -19.76
C LEU A 277 -20.74 27.44 -20.10
N GLU A 278 -20.84 26.41 -19.28
CA GLU A 278 -21.82 25.34 -19.43
C GLU A 278 -23.27 25.81 -19.29
N LYS A 279 -23.52 26.95 -18.61
CA LYS A 279 -24.86 27.58 -18.51
C LYS A 279 -25.19 28.43 -19.73
N VAL A 280 -24.17 28.85 -20.48
CA VAL A 280 -24.36 29.73 -21.64
C VAL A 280 -24.36 28.91 -22.93
N PHE A 281 -23.48 27.91 -23.02
CA PHE A 281 -23.34 27.06 -24.18
C PHE A 281 -23.44 25.60 -23.76
N PRO A 282 -24.43 24.82 -24.20
CA PRO A 282 -24.50 23.41 -23.93
C PRO A 282 -23.28 22.70 -24.60
N ARG A 283 -22.36 22.24 -23.79
CA ARG A 283 -21.19 21.49 -24.23
C ARG A 283 -21.22 20.10 -23.66
N PRO A 284 -20.76 19.07 -24.39
CA PRO A 284 -20.56 17.76 -23.80
C PRO A 284 -19.50 17.85 -22.71
N GLN A 285 -19.73 17.15 -21.60
CA GLN A 285 -18.75 17.06 -20.51
C GLN A 285 -17.46 16.39 -21.05
N SER A 286 -16.34 17.08 -20.90
CA SER A 286 -15.04 16.50 -21.21
C SER A 286 -14.47 15.78 -19.98
N SER A 287 -13.76 14.70 -20.20
CA SER A 287 -13.00 14.01 -19.15
C SER A 287 -11.68 13.49 -19.72
N VAL A 288 -10.64 13.48 -18.90
CA VAL A 288 -9.32 12.97 -19.27
C VAL A 288 -8.99 11.77 -18.38
N ARG A 289 -8.71 10.64 -19.00
CA ARG A 289 -8.22 9.47 -18.26
C ARG A 289 -6.73 9.64 -17.97
N LEU A 290 -6.38 9.86 -16.71
CA LEU A 290 -5.01 10.05 -16.26
C LEU A 290 -4.28 8.73 -16.01
N PHE A 291 -5.03 7.71 -15.60
CA PHE A 291 -4.53 6.36 -15.39
C PHE A 291 -5.62 5.33 -15.71
N ALA A 292 -5.23 4.24 -16.33
CA ALA A 292 -6.04 3.05 -16.45
C ALA A 292 -5.14 1.82 -16.48
N ARG A 293 -5.58 0.75 -15.84
CA ARG A 293 -4.96 -0.56 -15.99
C ARG A 293 -5.08 -1.00 -17.46
N ASN A 294 -3.96 -1.34 -18.08
CA ASN A 294 -3.94 -1.86 -19.45
C ASN A 294 -3.85 -3.39 -19.44
N ALA A 295 -4.97 -4.06 -19.56
CA ALA A 295 -5.03 -5.52 -19.55
C ALA A 295 -4.48 -6.19 -20.83
N PHE A 296 -4.21 -5.41 -21.87
CA PHE A 296 -3.71 -5.95 -23.17
C PHE A 296 -2.21 -6.27 -23.16
N VAL A 297 -1.42 -5.54 -22.36
CA VAL A 297 0.02 -5.79 -22.25
C VAL A 297 0.27 -6.92 -21.25
N PRO A 298 0.75 -8.09 -21.67
CA PRO A 298 0.97 -9.24 -20.79
C PRO A 298 2.27 -9.06 -19.99
N ALA A 299 2.30 -8.08 -19.11
CA ALA A 299 3.41 -7.83 -18.23
C ALA A 299 2.93 -7.75 -16.78
N LEU A 300 3.85 -7.89 -15.83
CA LEU A 300 3.54 -7.71 -14.41
C LEU A 300 2.83 -6.38 -14.13
N VAL A 301 3.18 -5.33 -14.87
CA VAL A 301 2.56 -3.99 -14.78
C VAL A 301 1.04 -3.97 -14.96
N ASN A 302 0.46 -5.01 -15.53
CA ASN A 302 -0.98 -5.17 -15.69
C ASN A 302 -1.60 -6.14 -14.68
N ASN A 303 -0.78 -6.73 -13.84
CA ASN A 303 -1.24 -7.57 -12.76
C ASN A 303 -1.76 -6.69 -11.61
N GLN A 304 -2.74 -7.20 -10.89
CA GLN A 304 -3.27 -6.57 -9.68
C GLN A 304 -2.16 -6.29 -8.65
N VAL A 305 -1.21 -7.20 -8.49
CA VAL A 305 -0.05 -7.05 -7.62
C VAL A 305 0.75 -5.77 -7.92
N TYR A 306 0.85 -5.37 -9.19
CA TYR A 306 1.51 -4.14 -9.57
C TYR A 306 0.61 -2.91 -9.38
N THR A 307 -0.65 -2.96 -9.85
CA THR A 307 -1.55 -1.80 -9.81
C THR A 307 -1.96 -1.44 -8.39
N GLN A 308 -2.08 -2.42 -7.50
CA GLN A 308 -2.35 -2.21 -6.07
C GLN A 308 -1.12 -1.70 -5.30
N GLY A 309 0.09 -1.82 -5.85
CA GLY A 309 1.31 -1.26 -5.29
C GLY A 309 2.28 -2.26 -4.67
N TYR A 310 1.93 -3.53 -4.48
CA TYR A 310 2.79 -4.55 -3.84
C TYR A 310 4.17 -4.67 -4.50
N TYR A 311 4.22 -4.70 -5.84
CA TYR A 311 5.48 -4.75 -6.56
C TYR A 311 6.38 -3.55 -6.23
N SER A 312 5.82 -2.33 -6.31
CA SER A 312 6.59 -1.11 -6.08
C SER A 312 7.02 -0.99 -4.61
N GLU A 313 6.21 -1.48 -3.69
CA GLU A 313 6.47 -1.47 -2.25
C GLU A 313 7.64 -2.39 -1.87
N ILE A 314 7.55 -3.67 -2.24
CA ILE A 314 8.62 -4.65 -1.99
C ILE A 314 9.91 -4.23 -2.69
N LYS A 315 9.83 -3.79 -3.95
CA LYS A 315 11.02 -3.27 -4.66
C LYS A 315 11.65 -2.10 -3.92
N THR A 316 10.85 -1.16 -3.39
CA THR A 316 11.37 -0.02 -2.62
C THR A 316 12.10 -0.49 -1.35
N PHE A 317 11.56 -1.48 -0.65
CA PHE A 317 12.20 -2.06 0.52
C PHE A 317 13.55 -2.72 0.16
N VAL A 318 13.53 -3.60 -0.83
CA VAL A 318 14.74 -4.30 -1.28
C VAL A 318 15.79 -3.31 -1.78
N ASP A 319 15.43 -2.35 -2.63
CA ASP A 319 16.35 -1.31 -3.10
C ASP A 319 16.97 -0.52 -1.94
N ALA A 320 16.23 -0.23 -0.88
CA ALA A 320 16.75 0.44 0.30
C ALA A 320 17.77 -0.43 1.07
N VAL A 321 17.49 -1.73 1.22
CA VAL A 321 18.41 -2.68 1.88
C VAL A 321 19.70 -2.88 1.07
N GLU A 322 19.59 -2.84 -0.27
CA GLU A 322 20.75 -2.87 -1.19
C GLU A 322 21.54 -1.55 -1.22
N GLY A 323 21.14 -0.55 -0.44
CA GLY A 323 21.83 0.75 -0.38
C GLY A 323 21.50 1.69 -1.54
N HIS A 324 20.47 1.40 -2.33
CA HIS A 324 20.03 2.31 -3.37
C HIS A 324 19.32 3.52 -2.78
N LYS A 325 19.52 4.70 -3.39
CA LYS A 325 18.82 5.92 -2.98
C LYS A 325 17.36 5.85 -3.42
N VAL A 326 16.46 5.54 -2.49
CA VAL A 326 15.02 5.48 -2.70
C VAL A 326 14.27 6.39 -1.73
N ARG A 327 13.06 6.79 -2.11
CA ARG A 327 12.15 7.50 -1.20
C ARG A 327 11.27 6.48 -0.50
N LEU A 328 11.45 6.35 0.81
CA LEU A 328 10.55 5.56 1.66
C LEU A 328 9.27 6.37 1.89
N VAL A 329 8.14 5.87 1.45
CA VAL A 329 6.82 6.53 1.62
C VAL A 329 5.93 5.80 2.62
N SER A 330 6.37 4.66 3.12
CA SER A 330 5.70 3.84 4.14
C SER A 330 6.68 3.35 5.22
N ASP A 331 7.70 4.17 5.54
CA ASP A 331 8.49 3.97 6.75
C ASP A 331 7.58 4.03 7.99
N LEU A 332 7.94 3.34 9.06
CA LEU A 332 7.08 3.21 10.24
C LEU A 332 6.68 4.57 10.83
N SER A 333 7.58 5.56 10.85
CA SER A 333 7.30 6.89 11.37
C SER A 333 6.20 7.63 10.60
N SER A 334 6.09 7.37 9.30
CA SER A 334 5.08 7.97 8.42
C SER A 334 3.63 7.53 8.73
N LEU A 335 3.46 6.50 9.57
CA LEU A 335 2.15 5.99 9.98
C LEU A 335 1.57 6.72 11.20
N ALA A 336 2.29 7.65 11.82
CA ALA A 336 1.84 8.36 13.01
C ALA A 336 0.44 8.97 12.84
N ASN A 337 0.20 9.67 11.72
CA ASN A 337 -1.10 10.27 11.42
C ASN A 337 -2.20 9.22 11.20
N THR A 338 -1.86 8.08 10.61
CA THR A 338 -2.80 6.96 10.39
C THR A 338 -3.25 6.38 11.73
N TYR A 339 -2.30 6.14 12.64
CA TYR A 339 -2.61 5.60 13.97
C TYR A 339 -3.35 6.61 14.84
N SER A 340 -2.99 7.88 14.81
CA SER A 340 -3.75 8.95 15.47
C SER A 340 -5.22 8.98 15.02
N LEU A 341 -5.47 8.84 13.73
CA LEU A 341 -6.82 8.78 13.18
C LEU A 341 -7.54 7.48 13.58
N MET A 342 -6.85 6.34 13.59
CA MET A 342 -7.41 5.07 14.07
C MET A 342 -7.81 5.14 15.55
N ASP A 343 -7.00 5.78 16.39
CA ASP A 343 -7.30 5.97 17.81
C ASP A 343 -8.55 6.85 17.99
N ALA A 344 -8.67 7.93 17.21
CA ALA A 344 -9.90 8.73 17.19
C ALA A 344 -11.13 7.89 16.76
N CYS A 345 -10.99 7.00 15.78
CA CYS A 345 -12.06 6.09 15.36
C CYS A 345 -12.42 5.05 16.43
N ARG A 346 -11.46 4.60 17.26
CA ARG A 346 -11.74 3.70 18.39
C ARG A 346 -12.60 4.39 19.44
N LEU A 347 -12.29 5.66 19.76
CA LEU A 347 -13.10 6.45 20.70
C LEU A 347 -14.54 6.68 20.20
N VAL A 348 -14.73 6.75 18.89
CA VAL A 348 -16.07 6.84 18.28
C VAL A 348 -16.87 5.54 18.43
N ARG A 349 -16.18 4.38 18.48
CA ARG A 349 -16.80 3.05 18.63
C ARG A 349 -17.07 2.65 20.08
N ALA A 350 -16.42 3.28 21.04
CA ALA A 350 -16.58 3.03 22.48
C ALA A 350 -17.80 3.75 23.05
#